data_44d16f89a95c91936554c0f37ab1e4ae
#
_entry.id   44d16f89a95c91936554c0f37ab1e4ae
#
_cell.length_a   1.000
_cell.length_b   1.000
_cell.length_c   1.000
_cell.angle_alpha   90.00
_cell.angle_beta   90.00
_cell.angle_gamma   90.00
#
_symmetry.space_group_name_H-M   'P 1'
#
loop_
_entity.id
_entity.type
_entity.pdbx_description
1 polymer ?
#
loop_
_entity_poly.entity_id
_entity_poly.type
_entity_poly.pdbx_seq_one_letter_code
_entity_poly.pdbx_strand_id
1 'polypeptide(L)'
;MQKQLTQVDPEDLFMSGLTPFLVLALVLMPLNIAIEAFKWKILAGVAQPTSYTQAVKSVLGGIALSIVTPNRIGEYPGRILYMKRKNTIRLISVAILAAFAQFLTLFTFGIIGLLYYNAQFPGTMALIILIAAIIILTIIALIFFRFESWSAYFEHLSWFRRFRTYGHLLKRFTTSQQLQGLALSAIRFLVFTAQYLILLRWMNIPLSPVEGLCTAFLFFWAIAVIPSIALAELGIRGQVSLFLFHNFSANTMGILAATIGLWCINLVIPAVVGSILLIRMRLLR
;
A
#
# COMPACT_ATOMS: atom_id res chain seq x y z
N MET A 1 -9.83 -2.25 -31.97
CA MET A 1 -10.20 -1.64 -30.70
C MET A 1 -11.70 -1.27 -30.63
N GLN A 2 -12.33 -0.71 -31.63
CA GLN A 2 -13.77 -0.37 -31.62
C GLN A 2 -14.73 -1.59 -31.63
N LYS A 3 -14.35 -2.75 -32.14
CA LYS A 3 -15.22 -3.94 -32.21
C LYS A 3 -15.37 -4.74 -30.88
N GLN A 4 -14.53 -4.50 -29.89
CA GLN A 4 -14.63 -5.16 -28.57
C GLN A 4 -15.48 -4.38 -27.55
N LEU A 5 -15.73 -3.10 -27.81
CA LEU A 5 -16.57 -2.25 -26.97
C LEU A 5 -18.07 -2.50 -27.10
N THR A 6 -18.48 -3.21 -28.17
CA THR A 6 -19.90 -3.49 -28.50
C THR A 6 -20.41 -4.83 -27.99
N GLN A 7 -19.60 -5.64 -27.29
CA GLN A 7 -20.01 -6.97 -26.81
C GLN A 7 -20.27 -7.07 -25.30
N VAL A 8 -20.11 -5.98 -24.55
CA VAL A 8 -20.49 -5.97 -23.13
C VAL A 8 -21.61 -4.94 -23.00
N ASP A 9 -22.84 -5.40 -22.91
CA ASP A 9 -23.96 -4.52 -22.57
C ASP A 9 -23.65 -3.88 -21.20
N PRO A 10 -23.62 -2.54 -21.11
CA PRO A 10 -23.43 -1.88 -19.81
C PRO A 10 -24.46 -2.31 -18.77
N GLU A 11 -25.65 -2.73 -19.20
CA GLU A 11 -26.70 -3.26 -18.33
C GLU A 11 -26.32 -4.57 -17.68
N ASP A 12 -25.61 -5.48 -18.35
CA ASP A 12 -25.13 -6.75 -17.76
C ASP A 12 -24.08 -6.53 -16.67
N LEU A 13 -23.30 -5.47 -16.75
CA LEU A 13 -22.35 -5.06 -15.70
C LEU A 13 -23.06 -4.49 -14.44
N PHE A 14 -24.21 -3.85 -14.62
CA PHE A 14 -24.99 -3.24 -13.55
C PHE A 14 -26.17 -4.11 -13.08
N MET A 15 -26.71 -5.00 -13.91
CA MET A 15 -27.85 -5.85 -13.60
C MET A 15 -27.54 -7.07 -12.73
N SER A 16 -26.27 -7.44 -12.54
CA SER A 16 -25.90 -8.53 -11.62
C SER A 16 -26.00 -8.18 -10.13
N GLY A 17 -26.71 -7.13 -9.76
CA GLY A 17 -26.97 -6.72 -8.39
C GLY A 17 -25.71 -6.67 -7.49
N LEU A 18 -25.84 -6.25 -6.24
CA LEU A 18 -24.81 -6.38 -5.21
C LEU A 18 -24.46 -7.86 -5.01
N THR A 19 -23.50 -8.37 -5.81
CA THR A 19 -23.06 -9.75 -5.66
C THR A 19 -22.31 -9.92 -4.35
N PRO A 20 -22.32 -11.09 -3.71
CA PRO A 20 -21.62 -11.32 -2.47
C PRO A 20 -20.12 -11.00 -2.55
N PHE A 21 -19.53 -11.11 -3.73
CA PHE A 21 -18.11 -10.74 -3.97
C PHE A 21 -17.87 -9.23 -3.81
N LEU A 22 -18.75 -8.38 -4.36
CA LEU A 22 -18.63 -6.93 -4.22
C LEU A 22 -18.85 -6.51 -2.76
N VAL A 23 -19.86 -7.08 -2.10
CA VAL A 23 -20.11 -6.83 -0.67
C VAL A 23 -18.90 -7.22 0.16
N LEU A 24 -18.31 -8.38 -0.09
CA LEU A 24 -17.10 -8.83 0.62
C LEU A 24 -15.93 -7.89 0.37
N ALA A 25 -15.71 -7.45 -0.88
CA ALA A 25 -14.67 -6.47 -1.20
C ALA A 25 -14.89 -5.14 -0.47
N LEU A 26 -16.13 -4.66 -0.34
CA LEU A 26 -16.46 -3.45 0.41
C LEU A 26 -16.25 -3.62 1.93
N VAL A 27 -16.56 -4.79 2.50
CA VAL A 27 -16.34 -5.09 3.93
C VAL A 27 -14.87 -5.21 4.28
N LEU A 28 -14.03 -5.67 3.36
CA LEU A 28 -12.58 -5.76 3.57
C LEU A 28 -11.90 -4.37 3.63
N MET A 29 -12.51 -3.31 3.09
CA MET A 29 -11.96 -1.95 3.14
C MET A 29 -11.88 -1.39 4.57
N PRO A 30 -12.95 -1.36 5.38
CA PRO A 30 -12.85 -0.92 6.77
C PRO A 30 -11.92 -1.80 7.60
N LEU A 31 -11.85 -3.11 7.35
CA LEU A 31 -10.88 -4.00 7.97
C LEU A 31 -9.44 -3.55 7.65
N ASN A 32 -9.16 -3.21 6.40
CA ASN A 32 -7.87 -2.71 5.95
C ASN A 32 -7.47 -1.41 6.67
N ILE A 33 -8.42 -0.46 6.81
CA ILE A 33 -8.23 0.78 7.56
C ILE A 33 -8.00 0.48 9.05
N ALA A 34 -8.75 -0.47 9.63
CA ALA A 34 -8.63 -0.86 11.02
C ALA A 34 -7.24 -1.43 11.35
N ILE A 35 -6.70 -2.30 10.48
CA ILE A 35 -5.35 -2.87 10.62
C ILE A 35 -4.31 -1.75 10.55
N GLU A 36 -4.42 -0.84 9.57
CA GLU A 36 -3.49 0.29 9.43
C GLU A 36 -3.55 1.24 10.62
N ALA A 37 -4.75 1.52 11.14
CA ALA A 37 -4.92 2.35 12.32
C ALA A 37 -4.35 1.67 13.58
N PHE A 38 -4.50 0.36 13.71
CA PHE A 38 -3.91 -0.39 14.82
C PHE A 38 -2.37 -0.38 14.75
N LYS A 39 -1.80 -0.60 13.55
CA LYS A 39 -0.36 -0.44 13.31
C LYS A 39 0.11 0.97 13.67
N TRP A 40 -0.60 2.00 13.21
CA TRP A 40 -0.27 3.38 13.51
C TRP A 40 -0.34 3.69 15.01
N LYS A 41 -1.37 3.17 15.71
CA LYS A 41 -1.50 3.31 17.19
C LYS A 41 -0.27 2.77 17.91
N ILE A 42 0.19 1.56 17.56
CA ILE A 42 1.36 0.92 18.19
C ILE A 42 2.62 1.74 17.94
N LEU A 43 2.89 2.07 16.68
CA LEU A 43 4.11 2.74 16.29
C LEU A 43 4.14 4.20 16.78
N ALA A 44 3.05 4.96 16.62
CA ALA A 44 2.95 6.34 17.10
C ALA A 44 2.95 6.42 18.62
N GLY A 45 2.53 5.36 19.31
CA GLY A 45 2.56 5.24 20.77
C GLY A 45 3.95 5.45 21.37
N VAL A 46 5.02 5.13 20.63
CA VAL A 46 6.41 5.38 21.04
C VAL A 46 6.74 6.89 21.07
N ALA A 47 6.13 7.67 20.20
CA ALA A 47 6.33 9.12 20.14
C ALA A 47 5.38 9.87 21.07
N GLN A 48 4.13 9.41 21.20
CA GLN A 48 3.12 9.97 22.11
C GLN A 48 1.99 8.97 22.35
N PRO A 49 1.33 8.99 23.52
CA PRO A 49 0.12 8.21 23.76
C PRO A 49 -0.92 8.50 22.68
N THR A 50 -1.40 7.46 22.02
CA THR A 50 -2.31 7.56 20.87
C THR A 50 -3.48 6.62 21.06
N SER A 51 -4.71 7.16 21.11
CA SER A 51 -5.93 6.34 21.16
C SER A 51 -6.21 5.73 19.79
N TYR A 52 -6.98 4.63 19.75
CA TYR A 52 -7.37 3.99 18.49
C TYR A 52 -8.17 4.93 17.58
N THR A 53 -9.13 5.67 18.15
CA THR A 53 -9.92 6.66 17.42
C THR A 53 -9.05 7.75 16.79
N GLN A 54 -8.04 8.20 17.52
CA GLN A 54 -7.07 9.18 17.01
C GLN A 54 -6.23 8.59 15.87
N ALA A 55 -5.84 7.32 16.00
CA ALA A 55 -5.12 6.61 14.94
C ALA A 55 -5.98 6.44 13.67
N VAL A 56 -7.26 6.10 13.78
CA VAL A 56 -8.20 6.02 12.65
C VAL A 56 -8.31 7.39 11.95
N LYS A 57 -8.53 8.47 12.70
CA LYS A 57 -8.59 9.84 12.14
C LYS A 57 -7.28 10.22 11.44
N SER A 58 -6.14 9.85 12.01
CA SER A 58 -4.81 10.08 11.42
C SER A 58 -4.64 9.33 10.10
N VAL A 59 -5.02 8.06 10.04
CA VAL A 59 -4.93 7.26 8.81
C VAL A 59 -5.84 7.82 7.73
N LEU A 60 -7.10 8.11 8.04
CA LEU A 60 -8.06 8.68 7.09
C LEU A 60 -7.63 10.08 6.60
N GLY A 61 -7.10 10.93 7.50
CA GLY A 61 -6.53 12.23 7.13
C GLY A 61 -5.30 12.09 6.24
N GLY A 62 -4.47 11.07 6.49
CA GLY A 62 -3.34 10.71 5.63
C GLY A 62 -3.79 10.32 4.23
N ILE A 63 -4.78 9.43 4.12
CA ILE A 63 -5.33 8.99 2.82
C ILE A 63 -5.93 10.18 2.06
N ALA A 64 -6.66 11.07 2.75
CA ALA A 64 -7.24 12.26 2.12
C ALA A 64 -6.18 13.17 1.49
N LEU A 65 -5.06 13.42 2.17
CA LEU A 65 -3.98 14.23 1.62
C LEU A 65 -3.11 13.49 0.61
N SER A 66 -3.09 12.17 0.63
CA SER A 66 -2.31 11.36 -0.31
C SER A 66 -2.83 11.47 -1.75
N ILE A 67 -4.14 11.68 -1.95
CA ILE A 67 -4.76 11.77 -3.27
C ILE A 67 -4.26 12.98 -4.08
N VAL A 68 -3.99 14.10 -3.40
CA VAL A 68 -3.60 15.36 -4.06
C VAL A 68 -2.08 15.52 -4.18
N THR A 69 -1.30 14.53 -3.76
CA THR A 69 0.16 14.65 -3.73
C THR A 69 0.84 13.55 -4.57
N PRO A 70 1.92 13.90 -5.29
CA PRO A 70 2.71 12.91 -6.03
C PRO A 70 3.21 11.80 -5.09
N ASN A 71 3.26 10.57 -5.60
CA ASN A 71 3.73 9.37 -4.86
C ASN A 71 3.12 9.23 -3.45
N ARG A 72 1.93 9.83 -3.23
CA ARG A 72 1.20 9.78 -1.94
C ARG A 72 1.98 10.34 -0.75
N ILE A 73 2.96 11.23 -0.96
CA ILE A 73 3.78 11.83 0.11
C ILE A 73 2.90 12.55 1.14
N GLY A 74 1.76 13.10 0.74
CA GLY A 74 0.78 13.75 1.62
C GLY A 74 0.20 12.86 2.72
N GLU A 75 0.36 11.54 2.60
CA GLU A 75 -0.07 10.61 3.65
C GLU A 75 0.65 10.88 4.98
N TYR A 76 1.95 11.20 4.93
CA TYR A 76 2.75 11.43 6.14
C TYR A 76 2.31 12.68 6.91
N PRO A 77 2.27 13.88 6.32
CA PRO A 77 1.75 15.06 7.01
C PRO A 77 0.28 14.91 7.39
N GLY A 78 -0.55 14.26 6.58
CA GLY A 78 -1.95 14.01 6.89
C GLY A 78 -2.16 13.21 8.18
N ARG A 79 -1.34 12.19 8.42
CA ARG A 79 -1.36 11.42 9.67
C ARG A 79 -1.01 12.26 10.89
N ILE A 80 -0.14 13.24 10.74
CA ILE A 80 0.36 14.07 11.85
C ILE A 80 -0.64 15.15 12.25
N LEU A 81 -1.56 15.56 11.38
CA LEU A 81 -2.52 16.63 11.67
C LEU A 81 -3.39 16.40 12.91
N TYR A 82 -3.68 15.15 13.24
CA TYR A 82 -4.44 14.75 14.43
C TYR A 82 -3.57 14.49 15.66
N MET A 83 -2.26 14.75 15.56
CA MET A 83 -1.27 14.55 16.62
C MET A 83 -0.83 15.86 17.25
N LYS A 84 -0.13 15.79 18.40
CA LYS A 84 0.40 16.98 19.08
C LYS A 84 1.57 17.56 18.29
N ARG A 85 1.51 18.86 17.92
CA ARG A 85 2.54 19.55 17.11
C ARG A 85 3.95 19.43 17.68
N LYS A 86 4.12 19.45 19.01
CA LYS A 86 5.43 19.31 19.66
C LYS A 86 6.15 18.00 19.35
N ASN A 87 5.45 16.97 18.88
CA ASN A 87 5.99 15.65 18.55
C ASN A 87 6.12 15.41 17.04
N THR A 88 5.93 16.42 16.20
CA THR A 88 5.93 16.31 14.73
C THR A 88 7.16 15.57 14.21
N ILE A 89 8.38 15.97 14.63
CA ILE A 89 9.63 15.34 14.20
C ILE A 89 9.65 13.85 14.55
N ARG A 90 9.23 13.52 15.78
CA ARG A 90 9.16 12.13 16.25
C ARG A 90 8.16 11.30 15.43
N LEU A 91 7.02 11.87 15.11
CA LEU A 91 5.98 11.22 14.31
C LEU A 91 6.40 11.01 12.86
N ILE A 92 7.20 11.91 12.29
CA ILE A 92 7.81 11.70 10.96
C ILE A 92 8.73 10.47 10.99
N SER A 93 9.57 10.31 12.02
CA SER A 93 10.44 9.14 12.17
C SER A 93 9.62 7.83 12.26
N VAL A 94 8.52 7.87 13.02
CA VAL A 94 7.58 6.74 13.10
C VAL A 94 6.97 6.42 11.73
N ALA A 95 6.56 7.44 10.97
CA ALA A 95 5.97 7.26 9.65
C ALA A 95 6.97 6.66 8.66
N ILE A 96 8.24 7.06 8.73
CA ILE A 96 9.33 6.47 7.94
C ILE A 96 9.50 5.00 8.29
N LEU A 97 9.55 4.63 9.59
CA LEU A 97 9.66 3.23 10.01
C LEU A 97 8.47 2.41 9.52
N ALA A 98 7.25 2.95 9.63
CA ALA A 98 6.04 2.31 9.11
C ALA A 98 6.10 2.09 7.59
N ALA A 99 6.68 3.04 6.84
CA ALA A 99 6.90 2.93 5.41
C ALA A 99 7.92 1.80 5.09
N PHE A 100 9.03 1.73 5.81
CA PHE A 100 10.00 0.64 5.64
C PHE A 100 9.39 -0.74 5.89
N ALA A 101 8.57 -0.90 6.94
CA ALA A 101 7.83 -2.15 7.18
C ALA A 101 6.90 -2.51 6.01
N GLN A 102 6.23 -1.51 5.43
CA GLN A 102 5.37 -1.69 4.26
C GLN A 102 6.19 -2.08 3.01
N PHE A 103 7.32 -1.42 2.76
CA PHE A 103 8.21 -1.77 1.64
C PHE A 103 8.82 -3.16 1.78
N LEU A 104 9.27 -3.54 2.99
CA LEU A 104 9.75 -4.90 3.26
C LEU A 104 8.70 -5.95 2.89
N THR A 105 7.48 -5.76 3.37
CA THR A 105 6.35 -6.64 3.04
C THR A 105 6.14 -6.73 1.54
N LEU A 106 6.05 -5.57 0.88
CA LEU A 106 5.79 -5.47 -0.54
C LEU A 106 6.87 -6.15 -1.39
N PHE A 107 8.15 -5.94 -1.08
CA PHE A 107 9.25 -6.57 -1.79
C PHE A 107 9.33 -8.07 -1.52
N THR A 108 9.05 -8.52 -0.29
CA THR A 108 9.02 -9.95 0.05
C THR A 108 7.98 -10.69 -0.78
N PHE A 109 6.73 -10.22 -0.79
CA PHE A 109 5.68 -10.84 -1.60
C PHE A 109 5.88 -10.59 -3.10
N GLY A 110 6.40 -9.42 -3.50
CA GLY A 110 6.73 -9.11 -4.87
C GLY A 110 7.78 -10.06 -5.46
N ILE A 111 8.80 -10.44 -4.69
CA ILE A 111 9.81 -11.43 -5.11
C ILE A 111 9.17 -12.81 -5.31
N ILE A 112 8.22 -13.22 -4.47
CA ILE A 112 7.46 -14.46 -4.70
C ILE A 112 6.73 -14.40 -6.05
N GLY A 113 6.07 -13.27 -6.35
CA GLY A 113 5.43 -13.04 -7.64
C GLY A 113 6.43 -13.04 -8.81
N LEU A 114 7.61 -12.41 -8.65
CA LEU A 114 8.67 -12.38 -9.67
C LEU A 114 9.27 -13.77 -9.92
N LEU A 115 9.47 -14.58 -8.88
CA LEU A 115 9.93 -15.97 -9.00
C LEU A 115 8.93 -16.79 -9.81
N TYR A 116 7.64 -16.70 -9.48
CA TYR A 116 6.59 -17.36 -10.22
C TYR A 116 6.56 -16.91 -11.69
N TYR A 117 6.60 -15.59 -11.94
CA TYR A 117 6.60 -15.02 -13.29
C TYR A 117 7.79 -15.50 -14.12
N ASN A 118 9.01 -15.47 -13.52
CA ASN A 118 10.22 -15.92 -14.22
C ASN A 118 10.22 -17.43 -14.51
N ALA A 119 9.55 -18.23 -13.69
CA ALA A 119 9.37 -19.67 -13.95
C ALA A 119 8.42 -19.96 -15.12
N GLN A 120 7.38 -19.12 -15.28
CA GLN A 120 6.42 -19.26 -16.38
C GLN A 120 6.90 -18.60 -17.68
N PHE A 121 7.59 -17.47 -17.57
CA PHE A 121 8.05 -16.64 -18.69
C PHE A 121 9.56 -16.35 -18.53
N PRO A 122 10.44 -17.33 -18.73
CA PRO A 122 11.87 -17.14 -18.55
C PRO A 122 12.44 -16.11 -19.53
N GLY A 123 13.23 -15.17 -19.01
CA GLY A 123 13.85 -14.14 -19.82
C GLY A 123 14.94 -13.38 -19.06
N THR A 124 15.96 -12.92 -19.80
CA THR A 124 17.09 -12.18 -19.19
C THR A 124 16.64 -10.96 -18.41
N MET A 125 15.66 -10.20 -18.94
CA MET A 125 15.11 -9.03 -18.25
C MET A 125 14.38 -9.40 -16.96
N ALA A 126 13.57 -10.47 -16.96
CA ALA A 126 12.86 -10.93 -15.76
C ALA A 126 13.87 -11.35 -14.66
N LEU A 127 14.96 -12.01 -15.05
CA LEU A 127 16.04 -12.38 -14.12
C LEU A 127 16.77 -11.16 -13.55
N ILE A 128 17.10 -10.17 -14.37
CA ILE A 128 17.74 -8.93 -13.92
C ILE A 128 16.85 -8.20 -12.90
N ILE A 129 15.56 -8.07 -13.19
CA ILE A 129 14.57 -7.44 -12.29
C ILE A 129 14.48 -8.21 -10.97
N LEU A 130 14.46 -9.54 -11.01
CA LEU A 130 14.45 -10.38 -9.82
C LEU A 130 15.69 -10.17 -8.95
N ILE A 131 16.88 -10.18 -9.56
CA ILE A 131 18.15 -9.94 -8.84
C ILE A 131 18.16 -8.54 -8.22
N ALA A 132 17.76 -7.52 -8.98
CA ALA A 132 17.66 -6.16 -8.47
C ALA A 132 16.67 -6.05 -7.30
N ALA A 133 15.51 -6.71 -7.39
CA ALA A 133 14.53 -6.72 -6.32
C ALA A 133 15.06 -7.40 -5.04
N ILE A 134 15.82 -8.49 -5.16
CA ILE A 134 16.47 -9.17 -4.03
C ILE A 134 17.53 -8.26 -3.37
N ILE A 135 18.36 -7.58 -4.18
CA ILE A 135 19.36 -6.64 -3.67
C ILE A 135 18.65 -5.50 -2.89
N ILE A 136 17.62 -4.90 -3.47
CA ILE A 136 16.87 -3.82 -2.84
C ILE A 136 16.20 -4.31 -1.55
N LEU A 137 15.58 -5.50 -1.55
CA LEU A 137 14.99 -6.08 -0.34
C LEU A 137 16.04 -6.25 0.76
N THR A 138 17.23 -6.77 0.40
CA THR A 138 18.34 -6.95 1.35
C THR A 138 18.78 -5.62 1.95
N ILE A 139 18.92 -4.57 1.13
CA ILE A 139 19.28 -3.22 1.60
C ILE A 139 18.20 -2.68 2.54
N ILE A 140 16.92 -2.78 2.17
CA ILE A 140 15.80 -2.31 3.00
C ILE A 140 15.76 -3.09 4.32
N ALA A 141 15.97 -4.41 4.31
CA ALA A 141 16.00 -5.24 5.49
C ALA A 141 17.17 -4.87 6.43
N LEU A 142 18.36 -4.68 5.88
CA LEU A 142 19.51 -4.23 6.66
C LEU A 142 19.26 -2.87 7.31
N ILE A 143 18.69 -1.91 6.58
CA ILE A 143 18.31 -0.60 7.13
C ILE A 143 17.25 -0.78 8.24
N PHE A 144 16.22 -1.59 8.02
CA PHE A 144 15.12 -1.76 8.97
C PHE A 144 15.56 -2.41 10.28
N PHE A 145 16.35 -3.49 10.22
CA PHE A 145 16.74 -4.26 11.41
C PHE A 145 18.02 -3.76 12.07
N ARG A 146 18.93 -3.10 11.33
CA ARG A 146 20.20 -2.57 11.86
C ARG A 146 20.24 -1.05 11.94
N PHE A 147 19.10 -0.40 12.02
CA PHE A 147 19.03 1.06 12.03
C PHE A 147 19.84 1.69 13.18
N GLU A 148 19.93 1.04 14.33
CA GLU A 148 20.73 1.50 15.47
C GLU A 148 22.22 1.60 15.12
N SER A 149 22.77 0.58 14.48
CA SER A 149 24.17 0.55 14.06
C SER A 149 24.49 1.61 13.01
N TRP A 150 23.56 1.81 12.05
CA TRP A 150 23.71 2.82 11.01
C TRP A 150 23.61 4.24 11.56
N SER A 151 22.73 4.50 12.54
CA SER A 151 22.60 5.81 13.15
C SER A 151 23.89 6.23 13.88
N ALA A 152 24.58 5.31 14.54
CA ALA A 152 25.84 5.55 15.21
C ALA A 152 26.97 5.88 14.21
N TYR A 153 27.02 5.17 13.07
CA TYR A 153 28.03 5.42 12.04
C TYR A 153 27.86 6.80 11.38
N PHE A 154 26.61 7.21 11.13
CA PHE A 154 26.31 8.50 10.52
C PHE A 154 26.34 9.69 11.48
N GLU A 155 26.44 9.47 12.80
CA GLU A 155 26.61 10.58 13.78
C GLU A 155 27.88 11.42 13.54
N HIS A 156 28.88 10.86 12.86
CA HIS A 156 30.13 11.55 12.50
C HIS A 156 30.01 12.49 11.28
N LEU A 157 28.96 12.36 10.47
CA LEU A 157 28.75 13.27 9.33
C LEU A 157 28.00 14.54 9.78
N SER A 158 28.60 15.71 9.50
CA SER A 158 28.06 17.04 9.89
C SER A 158 26.65 17.30 9.34
N TRP A 159 26.33 16.74 8.17
CA TRP A 159 25.01 16.80 7.54
C TRP A 159 23.96 15.98 8.29
N PHE A 160 24.38 14.86 8.90
CA PHE A 160 23.50 13.95 9.64
C PHE A 160 23.15 14.44 11.04
N ARG A 161 23.88 15.46 11.56
CA ARG A 161 23.61 16.10 12.85
C ARG A 161 22.17 16.61 12.95
N ARG A 162 21.60 17.05 11.83
CA ARG A 162 20.20 17.51 11.72
C ARG A 162 19.20 16.36 11.89
N PHE A 163 19.61 15.14 11.62
CA PHE A 163 18.79 13.91 11.69
C PHE A 163 19.00 13.13 13.01
N ARG A 164 19.84 13.61 13.90
CA ARG A 164 20.15 12.97 15.17
C ARG A 164 18.91 12.70 16.04
N THR A 165 17.93 13.62 16.04
CA THR A 165 16.66 13.46 16.74
C THR A 165 15.84 12.28 16.19
N TYR A 166 15.92 12.01 14.89
CA TYR A 166 15.29 10.88 14.23
C TYR A 166 15.94 9.56 14.67
N GLY A 167 17.27 9.49 14.69
CA GLY A 167 18.01 8.30 15.11
C GLY A 167 17.73 7.92 16.56
N HIS A 168 17.74 8.90 17.47
CA HIS A 168 17.46 8.67 18.90
C HIS A 168 16.04 8.15 19.16
N LEU A 169 15.05 8.54 18.35
CA LEU A 169 13.70 7.99 18.50
C LEU A 169 13.61 6.55 18.00
N LEU A 170 14.28 6.25 16.90
CA LEU A 170 14.26 4.92 16.31
C LEU A 170 14.95 3.89 17.21
N LYS A 171 15.92 4.29 18.03
CA LYS A 171 16.50 3.49 19.13
C LYS A 171 15.51 3.11 20.24
N ARG A 172 14.36 3.79 20.33
CA ARG A 172 13.31 3.48 21.33
C ARG A 172 12.35 2.39 20.91
N PHE A 173 12.38 1.99 19.63
CA PHE A 173 11.55 0.90 19.17
C PHE A 173 12.13 -0.43 19.62
N THR A 174 11.33 -1.21 20.32
CA THR A 174 11.68 -2.60 20.63
C THR A 174 11.57 -3.46 19.37
N THR A 175 12.36 -4.53 19.30
CA THR A 175 12.25 -5.53 18.23
C THR A 175 10.82 -6.07 18.09
N SER A 176 10.11 -6.22 19.23
CA SER A 176 8.70 -6.63 19.23
C SER A 176 7.81 -5.62 18.48
N GLN A 177 7.99 -4.31 18.67
CA GLN A 177 7.21 -3.29 17.97
C GLN A 177 7.54 -3.23 16.48
N GLN A 178 8.79 -3.44 16.09
CA GLN A 178 9.20 -3.55 14.69
C GLN A 178 8.55 -4.77 14.03
N LEU A 179 8.59 -5.94 14.68
CA LEU A 179 7.96 -7.16 14.20
C LEU A 179 6.43 -7.04 14.14
N GLN A 180 5.79 -6.40 15.12
CA GLN A 180 4.35 -6.10 15.07
C GLN A 180 4.01 -5.20 13.89
N GLY A 181 4.81 -4.15 13.64
CA GLY A 181 4.65 -3.27 12.49
C GLY A 181 4.77 -4.02 11.16
N LEU A 182 5.74 -4.94 11.07
CA LEU A 182 5.93 -5.79 9.90
C LEU A 182 4.78 -6.79 9.71
N ALA A 183 4.39 -7.50 10.77
CA ALA A 183 3.29 -8.46 10.72
C ALA A 183 1.96 -7.80 10.32
N LEU A 184 1.64 -6.65 10.90
CA LEU A 184 0.42 -5.89 10.52
C LEU A 184 0.50 -5.37 9.09
N SER A 185 1.68 -5.01 8.58
CA SER A 185 1.87 -4.65 7.18
C SER A 185 1.65 -5.86 6.26
N ALA A 186 2.12 -7.05 6.65
CA ALA A 186 1.91 -8.28 5.90
C ALA A 186 0.43 -8.70 5.89
N ILE A 187 -0.25 -8.68 7.04
CA ILE A 187 -1.69 -8.98 7.14
C ILE A 187 -2.48 -8.01 6.25
N ARG A 188 -2.19 -6.72 6.32
CA ARG A 188 -2.83 -5.71 5.48
C ARG A 188 -2.60 -5.96 3.99
N PHE A 189 -1.38 -6.32 3.60
CA PHE A 189 -1.04 -6.66 2.21
C PHE A 189 -1.85 -7.86 1.72
N LEU A 190 -1.98 -8.90 2.53
CA LEU A 190 -2.80 -10.08 2.20
C LEU A 190 -4.29 -9.74 2.09
N VAL A 191 -4.81 -8.84 2.94
CA VAL A 191 -6.20 -8.34 2.82
C VAL A 191 -6.39 -7.61 1.49
N PHE A 192 -5.46 -6.76 1.06
CA PHE A 192 -5.51 -6.10 -0.25
C PHE A 192 -5.46 -7.11 -1.40
N THR A 193 -4.59 -8.12 -1.28
CA THR A 193 -4.48 -9.17 -2.29
C THR A 193 -5.77 -9.97 -2.40
N ALA A 194 -6.33 -10.41 -1.27
CA ALA A 194 -7.60 -11.13 -1.24
C ALA A 194 -8.73 -10.29 -1.85
N GLN A 195 -8.81 -9.01 -1.50
CA GLN A 195 -9.79 -8.09 -2.04
C GLN A 195 -9.67 -7.94 -3.57
N TYR A 196 -8.46 -7.89 -4.10
CA TYR A 196 -8.23 -7.81 -5.54
C TYR A 196 -8.66 -9.11 -6.24
N LEU A 197 -8.30 -10.27 -5.69
CA LEU A 197 -8.71 -11.55 -6.24
C LEU A 197 -10.23 -11.74 -6.22
N ILE A 198 -10.91 -11.27 -5.17
CA ILE A 198 -12.38 -11.27 -5.08
C ILE A 198 -12.98 -10.42 -6.20
N LEU A 199 -12.44 -9.24 -6.48
CA LEU A 199 -12.91 -8.38 -7.57
C LEU A 199 -12.63 -8.98 -8.95
N LEU A 200 -11.46 -9.61 -9.16
CA LEU A 200 -11.16 -10.32 -10.39
C LEU A 200 -12.12 -11.49 -10.59
N ARG A 201 -12.43 -12.25 -9.54
CA ARG A 201 -13.41 -13.34 -9.59
C ARG A 201 -14.80 -12.82 -9.92
N TRP A 202 -15.20 -11.70 -9.34
CA TRP A 202 -16.48 -11.04 -9.65
C TRP A 202 -16.58 -10.65 -11.13
N MET A 203 -15.47 -10.23 -11.74
CA MET A 203 -15.39 -9.92 -13.17
C MET A 203 -15.20 -11.16 -14.06
N ASN A 204 -15.41 -12.37 -13.51
CA ASN A 204 -15.27 -13.64 -14.25
C ASN A 204 -13.87 -13.84 -14.87
N ILE A 205 -12.82 -13.41 -14.19
CA ILE A 205 -11.44 -13.69 -14.58
C ILE A 205 -11.05 -15.05 -13.99
N PRO A 206 -10.87 -16.11 -14.82
CA PRO A 206 -10.52 -17.43 -14.35
C PRO A 206 -9.05 -17.49 -13.95
N LEU A 207 -8.78 -17.62 -12.65
CA LEU A 207 -7.44 -17.76 -12.10
C LEU A 207 -7.41 -18.93 -11.14
N SER A 208 -6.39 -19.78 -11.25
CA SER A 208 -6.09 -20.72 -10.18
C SER A 208 -5.60 -19.95 -8.93
N PRO A 209 -5.71 -20.52 -7.73
CA PRO A 209 -5.29 -19.84 -6.50
C PRO A 209 -3.83 -19.37 -6.53
N VAL A 210 -2.92 -20.20 -7.06
CA VAL A 210 -1.49 -19.88 -7.15
C VAL A 210 -1.22 -18.76 -8.16
N GLU A 211 -1.79 -18.89 -9.37
CA GLU A 211 -1.70 -17.86 -10.42
C GLU A 211 -2.20 -16.52 -9.92
N GLY A 212 -3.39 -16.52 -9.32
CA GLY A 212 -4.00 -15.31 -8.80
C GLY A 212 -3.15 -14.63 -7.73
N LEU A 213 -2.69 -15.39 -6.72
CA LEU A 213 -1.87 -14.86 -5.64
C LEU A 213 -0.54 -14.30 -6.15
N CYS A 214 0.21 -15.10 -6.92
CA CYS A 214 1.54 -14.69 -7.40
C CYS A 214 1.46 -13.50 -8.36
N THR A 215 0.46 -13.49 -9.27
CA THR A 215 0.26 -12.36 -10.19
C THR A 215 -0.20 -11.09 -9.46
N ALA A 216 -1.06 -11.22 -8.44
CA ALA A 216 -1.46 -10.08 -7.63
C ALA A 216 -0.29 -9.53 -6.79
N PHE A 217 0.58 -10.38 -6.25
CA PHE A 217 1.80 -9.97 -5.56
C PHE A 217 2.72 -9.16 -6.48
N LEU A 218 2.92 -9.66 -7.70
CA LEU A 218 3.71 -8.98 -8.72
C LEU A 218 3.07 -7.65 -9.14
N PHE A 219 1.73 -7.63 -9.31
CA PHE A 219 0.99 -6.41 -9.63
C PHE A 219 1.21 -5.31 -8.57
N PHE A 220 1.03 -5.63 -7.28
CA PHE A 220 1.22 -4.64 -6.22
C PHE A 220 2.65 -4.15 -6.12
N TRP A 221 3.62 -5.04 -6.32
CA TRP A 221 5.03 -4.69 -6.35
C TRP A 221 5.34 -3.75 -7.53
N ALA A 222 4.90 -4.10 -8.73
CA ALA A 222 5.17 -3.33 -9.94
C ALA A 222 4.62 -1.90 -9.84
N ILE A 223 3.37 -1.74 -9.40
CA ILE A 223 2.77 -0.40 -9.25
C ILE A 223 3.41 0.45 -8.14
N ALA A 224 4.08 -0.17 -7.18
CA ALA A 224 4.75 0.56 -6.12
C ALA A 224 6.17 0.98 -6.50
N VAL A 225 6.83 0.24 -7.39
CA VAL A 225 8.16 0.58 -7.90
C VAL A 225 8.09 1.68 -8.97
N ILE A 226 6.99 1.77 -9.72
CA ILE A 226 6.80 2.78 -10.76
C ILE A 226 6.34 4.10 -10.12
N PRO A 227 7.17 5.18 -10.15
CA PRO A 227 6.77 6.48 -9.62
C PRO A 227 5.57 7.04 -10.40
N SER A 228 4.58 7.56 -9.70
CA SER A 228 3.37 8.09 -10.35
C SER A 228 2.79 9.30 -9.62
N ILE A 229 2.08 10.14 -10.37
CA ILE A 229 1.17 11.16 -9.82
C ILE A 229 -0.26 10.63 -9.87
N ALA A 230 -1.12 11.10 -8.96
CA ALA A 230 -2.44 10.50 -8.68
C ALA A 230 -3.29 10.15 -9.92
N LEU A 231 -3.34 11.01 -10.93
CA LEU A 231 -4.10 10.73 -12.17
C LEU A 231 -3.39 9.72 -13.08
N ALA A 232 -2.06 9.81 -13.22
CA ALA A 232 -1.28 8.87 -14.01
C ALA A 232 -1.26 7.48 -13.34
N GLU A 233 -1.46 7.41 -12.01
CA GLU A 233 -1.52 6.16 -11.26
C GLU A 233 -2.61 5.22 -11.80
N LEU A 234 -3.78 5.73 -12.20
CA LEU A 234 -4.85 4.91 -12.79
C LEU A 234 -4.42 4.28 -14.12
N GLY A 235 -3.76 5.06 -14.98
CA GLY A 235 -3.24 4.57 -16.24
C GLY A 235 -2.18 3.49 -16.05
N ILE A 236 -1.22 3.72 -15.15
CA ILE A 236 -0.15 2.76 -14.81
C ILE A 236 -0.76 1.48 -14.25
N ARG A 237 -1.70 1.58 -13.30
CA ARG A 237 -2.41 0.41 -12.74
C ARG A 237 -3.14 -0.38 -13.80
N GLY A 238 -3.84 0.31 -14.70
CA GLY A 238 -4.53 -0.32 -15.82
C GLY A 238 -3.55 -1.07 -16.75
N GLN A 239 -2.47 -0.42 -17.18
CA GLN A 239 -1.48 -1.04 -18.06
C GLN A 239 -0.78 -2.25 -17.40
N VAL A 240 -0.35 -2.10 -16.14
CA VAL A 240 0.30 -3.21 -15.41
C VAL A 240 -0.67 -4.37 -15.19
N SER A 241 -1.94 -4.09 -14.84
CA SER A 241 -2.93 -5.14 -14.67
C SER A 241 -3.20 -5.89 -15.99
N LEU A 242 -3.37 -5.17 -17.08
CA LEU A 242 -3.55 -5.79 -18.41
C LEU A 242 -2.33 -6.62 -18.80
N PHE A 243 -1.13 -6.08 -18.65
CA PHE A 243 0.11 -6.81 -18.98
C PHE A 243 0.22 -8.14 -18.21
N LEU A 244 -0.11 -8.15 -16.94
CA LEU A 244 0.04 -9.34 -16.10
C LEU A 244 -1.12 -10.34 -16.25
N PHE A 245 -2.36 -9.86 -16.32
CA PHE A 245 -3.55 -10.73 -16.31
C PHE A 245 -4.04 -11.12 -17.70
N HIS A 246 -3.59 -10.44 -18.78
CA HIS A 246 -3.98 -10.80 -20.15
C HIS A 246 -3.56 -12.23 -20.54
N ASN A 247 -2.49 -12.75 -19.94
CA ASN A 247 -2.07 -14.13 -20.14
C ASN A 247 -3.08 -15.18 -19.65
N PHE A 248 -3.98 -14.80 -18.75
CA PHE A 248 -4.97 -15.68 -18.13
C PHE A 248 -6.39 -15.41 -18.63
N SER A 249 -6.68 -14.22 -19.15
CA SER A 249 -8.01 -13.84 -19.62
C SER A 249 -7.97 -12.76 -20.68
N ALA A 250 -8.75 -12.95 -21.74
CA ALA A 250 -8.98 -11.92 -22.77
C ALA A 250 -9.99 -10.85 -22.34
N ASN A 251 -10.61 -10.97 -21.15
CA ASN A 251 -11.59 -10.01 -20.63
C ASN A 251 -10.89 -8.74 -20.11
N THR A 252 -10.42 -7.91 -21.04
CA THR A 252 -9.74 -6.63 -20.77
C THR A 252 -10.58 -5.70 -19.91
N MET A 253 -11.88 -5.59 -20.17
CA MET A 253 -12.80 -4.74 -19.42
C MET A 253 -12.95 -5.20 -17.97
N GLY A 254 -13.07 -6.52 -17.75
CA GLY A 254 -13.15 -7.09 -16.40
C GLY A 254 -11.88 -6.85 -15.58
N ILE A 255 -10.70 -7.00 -16.19
CA ILE A 255 -9.41 -6.73 -15.53
C ILE A 255 -9.31 -5.24 -15.13
N LEU A 256 -9.66 -4.34 -16.04
CA LEU A 256 -9.65 -2.89 -15.75
C LEU A 256 -10.69 -2.52 -14.69
N ALA A 257 -11.91 -3.05 -14.77
CA ALA A 257 -12.98 -2.78 -13.81
C ALA A 257 -12.60 -3.26 -12.41
N ALA A 258 -12.02 -4.45 -12.25
CA ALA A 258 -11.53 -4.95 -10.98
C ALA A 258 -10.40 -4.05 -10.41
N THR A 259 -9.48 -3.61 -11.26
CA THR A 259 -8.33 -2.78 -10.86
C THR A 259 -8.77 -1.38 -10.42
N ILE A 260 -9.64 -0.74 -11.21
CA ILE A 260 -10.19 0.59 -10.90
C ILE A 260 -11.10 0.50 -9.67
N GLY A 261 -11.94 -0.56 -9.59
CA GLY A 261 -12.80 -0.83 -8.46
C GLY A 261 -12.02 -0.95 -7.15
N LEU A 262 -10.92 -1.71 -7.16
CA LEU A 262 -10.02 -1.82 -6.00
C LEU A 262 -9.46 -0.45 -5.58
N TRP A 263 -9.04 0.36 -6.54
CA TRP A 263 -8.52 1.71 -6.30
C TRP A 263 -9.61 2.62 -5.72
N CYS A 264 -10.81 2.61 -6.29
CA CYS A 264 -11.94 3.39 -5.78
C CYS A 264 -12.29 3.01 -4.35
N ILE A 265 -12.42 1.71 -4.06
CA ILE A 265 -12.80 1.21 -2.74
C ILE A 265 -11.75 1.61 -1.68
N ASN A 266 -10.46 1.44 -1.96
CA ASN A 266 -9.42 1.61 -0.95
C ASN A 266 -8.78 3.00 -0.91
N LEU A 267 -9.01 3.84 -1.91
CA LEU A 267 -8.45 5.19 -1.93
C LEU A 267 -9.54 6.25 -1.95
N VAL A 268 -10.46 6.20 -2.93
CA VAL A 268 -11.46 7.28 -3.10
C VAL A 268 -12.43 7.33 -1.92
N ILE A 269 -13.04 6.20 -1.56
CA ILE A 269 -14.01 6.17 -0.45
C ILE A 269 -13.36 6.62 0.87
N PRO A 270 -12.22 6.07 1.32
CA PRO A 270 -11.57 6.54 2.54
C PRO A 270 -11.08 7.98 2.47
N ALA A 271 -10.69 8.48 1.30
CA ALA A 271 -10.26 9.87 1.14
C ALA A 271 -11.42 10.84 1.28
N VAL A 272 -12.60 10.52 0.75
CA VAL A 272 -13.82 11.32 0.97
C VAL A 272 -14.13 11.42 2.46
N VAL A 273 -14.15 10.27 3.16
CA VAL A 273 -14.38 10.24 4.62
C VAL A 273 -13.30 11.04 5.38
N GLY A 274 -12.03 10.87 5.00
CA GLY A 274 -10.91 11.60 5.57
C GLY A 274 -11.00 13.12 5.34
N SER A 275 -11.42 13.53 4.15
CA SER A 275 -11.62 14.95 3.80
C SER A 275 -12.71 15.60 4.65
N ILE A 276 -13.84 14.91 4.86
CA ILE A 276 -14.92 15.38 5.74
C ILE A 276 -14.39 15.56 7.17
N LEU A 277 -13.58 14.61 7.68
CA LEU A 277 -12.97 14.71 8.99
C LEU A 277 -12.00 15.89 9.11
N LEU A 278 -11.21 16.18 8.06
CA LEU A 278 -10.29 17.32 8.03
C LEU A 278 -11.01 18.66 8.01
N ILE A 279 -12.10 18.78 7.25
CA ILE A 279 -12.94 20.00 7.20
C ILE A 279 -13.54 20.27 8.59
N ARG A 280 -14.13 19.25 9.22
CA ARG A 280 -14.69 19.39 10.57
C ARG A 280 -13.64 19.82 11.60
N MET A 281 -12.40 19.33 11.49
CA MET A 281 -11.32 19.75 12.38
C MET A 281 -10.94 21.23 12.22
N ARG A 282 -11.02 21.80 11.00
CA ARG A 282 -10.77 23.23 10.74
C ARG A 282 -11.89 24.13 11.24
N LEU A 283 -13.13 23.66 11.20
CA LEU A 283 -14.30 24.44 11.65
C LEU A 283 -14.42 24.50 13.19
N LEU A 284 -13.78 23.58 13.90
CA LEU A 284 -13.80 23.50 15.38
C LEU A 284 -12.56 24.15 16.03
N ARG A 285 -11.65 24.73 15.24
CA ARG A 285 -10.48 25.54 15.67
C ARG A 285 -10.68 27.00 15.35
#